data_cc48c2f32f788a09805baf0df1234a99
#
_entry.id   cc48c2f32f788a09805baf0df1234a99
#
_cell.length_a   1.000
_cell.length_b   1.000
_cell.length_c   1.000
_cell.angle_alpha   90.00
_cell.angle_beta   90.00
_cell.angle_gamma   90.00
#
_symmetry.space_group_name_H-M   'P 1'
#
loop_
_entity.id
_entity.type
_entity.pdbx_description
1 polymer ?
#
loop_
_entity_poly.entity_id
_entity_poly.type
_entity_poly.pdbx_seq_one_letter_code
_entity_poly.pdbx_strand_id
1 'polypeptide(L)'
;MIIKVLLVDDDALVRAGLRMILSSADDLQVVGETDDGAHVVAAVREHRPDVVLMDIRMAEMDGITATAALRRLDPPPQVIVLTTFQADELVMSALRAGASGFLVKDTPPAEIINAVRVVATGDAIISPSVTRTLLSHFTDAQASERRRAAAQRLATLTDREREVAAAIGSGASNAEVAAALFMSEATVKAHVSRLLTKLDVANRVQIAIVVHDAAAP
;
A
#
# COMPACT_ATOMS: atom_id res chain seq x y z
N MET A 1 11.53 -1.49 -17.71
CA MET A 1 11.39 -2.61 -16.74
C MET A 1 9.93 -3.03 -16.78
N ILE A 2 9.63 -4.32 -16.95
CA ILE A 2 8.25 -4.80 -16.97
C ILE A 2 7.80 -5.02 -15.52
N ILE A 3 6.66 -4.46 -15.13
CA ILE A 3 6.04 -4.66 -13.83
C ILE A 3 5.12 -5.88 -13.92
N LYS A 4 5.36 -6.88 -13.08
CA LYS A 4 4.60 -8.12 -13.00
C LYS A 4 3.42 -7.95 -12.06
N VAL A 5 2.21 -8.26 -12.54
CA VAL A 5 0.98 -8.09 -11.77
C VAL A 5 0.28 -9.45 -11.59
N LEU A 6 -0.13 -9.76 -10.37
CA LEU A 6 -1.03 -10.86 -10.04
C LEU A 6 -2.43 -10.32 -9.81
N LEU A 7 -3.45 -10.94 -10.39
CA LEU A 7 -4.86 -10.61 -10.17
C LEU A 7 -5.49 -11.59 -9.19
N VAL A 8 -6.21 -11.05 -8.19
CA VAL A 8 -6.90 -11.84 -7.17
C VAL A 8 -8.30 -11.28 -6.99
N ASP A 9 -9.30 -11.99 -7.49
CA ASP A 9 -10.71 -11.58 -7.47
C ASP A 9 -11.58 -12.82 -7.74
N ASP A 10 -12.68 -13.02 -7.05
CA ASP A 10 -13.56 -14.18 -7.26
C ASP A 10 -14.41 -14.06 -8.52
N ASP A 11 -14.63 -12.84 -9.05
CA ASP A 11 -15.36 -12.59 -10.29
C ASP A 11 -14.45 -12.72 -11.53
N ALA A 12 -14.68 -13.76 -12.33
CA ALA A 12 -13.93 -14.00 -13.56
C ALA A 12 -14.08 -12.87 -14.60
N LEU A 13 -15.22 -12.15 -14.62
CA LEU A 13 -15.43 -11.03 -15.54
C LEU A 13 -14.58 -9.83 -15.13
N VAL A 14 -14.48 -9.56 -13.85
CA VAL A 14 -13.60 -8.50 -13.30
C VAL A 14 -12.15 -8.82 -13.62
N ARG A 15 -11.68 -10.06 -13.40
CA ARG A 15 -10.31 -10.47 -13.74
C ARG A 15 -10.03 -10.29 -15.24
N ALA A 16 -10.97 -10.70 -16.12
CA ALA A 16 -10.82 -10.51 -17.56
C ALA A 16 -10.76 -9.03 -17.97
N GLY A 17 -11.57 -8.17 -17.34
CA GLY A 17 -11.55 -6.73 -17.53
C GLY A 17 -10.22 -6.09 -17.11
N LEU A 18 -9.74 -6.42 -15.90
CA LEU A 18 -8.45 -5.95 -15.39
C LEU A 18 -7.28 -6.40 -16.26
N ARG A 19 -7.30 -7.65 -16.73
CA ARG A 19 -6.29 -8.16 -17.68
C ARG A 19 -6.28 -7.33 -18.96
N MET A 20 -7.43 -7.04 -19.54
CA MET A 20 -7.54 -6.22 -20.77
C MET A 20 -6.98 -4.80 -20.50
N ILE A 21 -7.34 -4.18 -19.39
CA ILE A 21 -6.85 -2.86 -19.00
C ILE A 21 -5.34 -2.86 -18.88
N LEU A 22 -4.76 -3.79 -18.11
CA LEU A 22 -3.32 -3.83 -17.88
C LEU A 22 -2.52 -4.19 -19.13
N SER A 23 -3.09 -5.05 -20.00
CA SER A 23 -2.46 -5.42 -21.28
C SER A 23 -2.41 -4.28 -22.31
N SER A 24 -3.13 -3.17 -22.07
CA SER A 24 -3.03 -1.96 -22.90
C SER A 24 -1.76 -1.14 -22.66
N ALA A 25 -0.99 -1.47 -21.63
CA ALA A 25 0.26 -0.80 -21.26
C ALA A 25 1.45 -1.75 -21.47
N ASP A 26 2.42 -1.37 -22.30
CA ASP A 26 3.56 -2.20 -22.68
C ASP A 26 4.52 -2.54 -21.52
N ASP A 27 4.46 -1.77 -20.45
CA ASP A 27 5.32 -1.92 -19.27
C ASP A 27 4.68 -2.75 -18.14
N LEU A 28 3.43 -3.25 -18.33
CA LEU A 28 2.72 -4.08 -17.37
C LEU A 28 2.49 -5.50 -17.92
N GLN A 29 2.66 -6.49 -17.08
CA GLN A 29 2.41 -7.89 -17.44
C GLN A 29 1.61 -8.61 -16.36
N VAL A 30 0.42 -9.11 -16.68
CA VAL A 30 -0.31 -10.05 -15.81
C VAL A 30 0.38 -11.40 -15.87
N VAL A 31 0.99 -11.81 -14.75
CA VAL A 31 1.79 -13.06 -14.67
C VAL A 31 1.00 -14.22 -14.08
N GLY A 32 -0.15 -13.97 -13.46
CA GLY A 32 -1.01 -15.00 -12.91
C GLY A 32 -2.34 -14.44 -12.43
N GLU A 33 -3.26 -15.34 -12.12
CA GLU A 33 -4.57 -15.05 -11.56
C GLU A 33 -4.95 -16.09 -10.52
N THR A 34 -5.73 -15.67 -9.54
CA THR A 34 -6.41 -16.57 -8.60
C THR A 34 -7.78 -16.00 -8.24
N ASP A 35 -8.69 -16.86 -7.88
CA ASP A 35 -10.07 -16.56 -7.55
C ASP A 35 -10.34 -16.44 -6.04
N ASP A 36 -9.32 -16.71 -5.21
CA ASP A 36 -9.46 -16.63 -3.76
C ASP A 36 -8.16 -16.27 -3.05
N GLY A 37 -8.28 -15.58 -1.91
CA GLY A 37 -7.17 -15.23 -1.05
C GLY A 37 -6.40 -16.42 -0.48
N ALA A 38 -7.06 -17.58 -0.33
CA ALA A 38 -6.42 -18.79 0.16
C ALA A 38 -5.28 -19.28 -0.75
N HIS A 39 -5.36 -18.99 -2.04
CA HIS A 39 -4.37 -19.40 -3.05
C HIS A 39 -3.25 -18.37 -3.27
N VAL A 40 -3.40 -17.14 -2.76
CA VAL A 40 -2.54 -16.01 -3.12
C VAL A 40 -1.07 -16.21 -2.75
N VAL A 41 -0.77 -16.81 -1.60
CA VAL A 41 0.62 -17.04 -1.15
C VAL A 41 1.35 -18.01 -2.08
N ALA A 42 0.65 -19.05 -2.54
CA ALA A 42 1.20 -20.02 -3.50
C ALA A 42 1.45 -19.33 -4.86
N ALA A 43 0.47 -18.57 -5.37
CA ALA A 43 0.58 -17.85 -6.63
C ALA A 43 1.72 -16.79 -6.61
N VAL A 44 1.91 -16.07 -5.49
CA VAL A 44 3.02 -15.12 -5.34
C VAL A 44 4.38 -15.81 -5.36
N ARG A 45 4.52 -16.97 -4.71
CA ARG A 45 5.77 -17.75 -4.73
C ARG A 45 6.12 -18.26 -6.12
N GLU A 46 5.11 -18.68 -6.89
CA GLU A 46 5.26 -19.21 -8.25
C GLU A 46 5.59 -18.09 -9.24
N HIS A 47 4.80 -17.03 -9.27
CA HIS A 47 4.88 -15.99 -10.31
C HIS A 47 5.76 -14.81 -9.94
N ARG A 48 6.10 -14.63 -8.65
CA ARG A 48 6.92 -13.52 -8.13
C ARG A 48 6.48 -12.17 -8.69
N PRO A 49 5.22 -11.75 -8.47
CA PRO A 49 4.72 -10.47 -8.92
C PRO A 49 5.35 -9.32 -8.13
N ASP A 50 5.46 -8.16 -8.78
CA ASP A 50 5.84 -6.92 -8.12
C ASP A 50 4.63 -6.30 -7.39
N VAL A 51 3.44 -6.43 -8.02
CA VAL A 51 2.17 -5.88 -7.51
C VAL A 51 1.07 -6.95 -7.55
N VAL A 52 0.25 -6.99 -6.51
CA VAL A 52 -0.97 -7.79 -6.44
C VAL A 52 -2.17 -6.85 -6.45
N LEU A 53 -3.09 -6.99 -7.41
CA LEU A 53 -4.42 -6.39 -7.36
C LEU A 53 -5.34 -7.37 -6.63
N MET A 54 -5.87 -6.96 -5.48
CA MET A 54 -6.56 -7.83 -4.54
C MET A 54 -7.98 -7.37 -4.28
N ASP A 55 -8.97 -8.18 -4.61
CA ASP A 55 -10.33 -7.92 -4.12
C ASP A 55 -10.43 -8.16 -2.62
N ILE A 56 -11.35 -7.46 -1.96
CA ILE A 56 -11.62 -7.66 -0.53
C ILE A 56 -12.50 -8.87 -0.28
N ARG A 57 -13.56 -9.02 -1.08
CA ARG A 57 -14.62 -10.01 -0.81
C ARG A 57 -14.44 -11.25 -1.65
N MET A 58 -13.94 -12.30 -1.05
CA MET A 58 -13.79 -13.62 -1.65
C MET A 58 -14.34 -14.71 -0.72
N ALA A 59 -14.57 -15.92 -1.25
CA ALA A 59 -15.37 -16.94 -0.60
C ALA A 59 -14.70 -17.60 0.61
N GLU A 60 -13.43 -18.02 0.50
CA GLU A 60 -12.71 -18.78 1.53
C GLU A 60 -11.85 -17.87 2.41
N MET A 61 -11.04 -17.00 1.78
CA MET A 61 -10.18 -16.04 2.48
C MET A 61 -10.36 -14.66 1.88
N ASP A 62 -10.76 -13.68 2.72
CA ASP A 62 -10.88 -12.30 2.29
C ASP A 62 -9.53 -11.65 1.97
N GLY A 63 -9.56 -10.59 1.14
CA GLY A 63 -8.35 -9.93 0.67
C GLY A 63 -7.56 -9.20 1.76
N ILE A 64 -8.18 -8.83 2.87
CA ILE A 64 -7.49 -8.19 4.01
C ILE A 64 -6.62 -9.23 4.72
N THR A 65 -7.18 -10.40 5.00
CA THR A 65 -6.46 -11.54 5.59
C THR A 65 -5.35 -12.01 4.66
N ALA A 66 -5.64 -12.12 3.36
CA ALA A 66 -4.67 -12.47 2.32
C ALA A 66 -3.51 -11.45 2.26
N THR A 67 -3.82 -10.14 2.31
CA THR A 67 -2.81 -9.08 2.35
C THR A 67 -1.89 -9.22 3.56
N ALA A 68 -2.43 -9.46 4.76
CA ALA A 68 -1.63 -9.69 5.95
C ALA A 68 -0.71 -10.93 5.84
N ALA A 69 -1.17 -11.98 5.14
CA ALA A 69 -0.35 -13.16 4.88
C ALA A 69 0.81 -12.84 3.91
N LEU A 70 0.57 -12.05 2.87
CA LEU A 70 1.61 -11.63 1.91
C LEU A 70 2.70 -10.78 2.55
N ARG A 71 2.38 -9.96 3.55
CA ARG A 71 3.37 -9.12 4.25
C ARG A 71 4.40 -9.93 5.04
N ARG A 72 4.15 -11.22 5.30
CA ARG A 72 5.10 -12.13 5.97
C ARG A 72 6.11 -12.78 5.02
N LEU A 73 5.97 -12.55 3.71
CA LEU A 73 6.93 -13.03 2.71
C LEU A 73 8.16 -12.11 2.67
N ASP A 74 9.27 -12.63 2.18
CA ASP A 74 10.54 -11.90 2.00
C ASP A 74 11.12 -12.17 0.60
N PRO A 75 11.17 -11.17 -0.28
CA PRO A 75 10.50 -9.86 -0.18
C PRO A 75 8.98 -9.96 -0.39
N PRO A 76 8.17 -9.13 0.30
CA PRO A 76 6.74 -9.09 0.07
C PRO A 76 6.39 -8.29 -1.19
N PRO A 77 5.40 -8.72 -2.00
CA PRO A 77 4.89 -7.91 -3.10
C PRO A 77 4.16 -6.68 -2.58
N GLN A 78 4.00 -5.67 -3.43
CA GLN A 78 3.10 -4.55 -3.14
C GLN A 78 1.65 -5.00 -3.36
N VAL A 79 0.72 -4.49 -2.54
CA VAL A 79 -0.70 -4.87 -2.65
C VAL A 79 -1.55 -3.62 -2.85
N ILE A 80 -2.33 -3.60 -3.94
CA ILE A 80 -3.41 -2.64 -4.18
C ILE A 80 -4.72 -3.37 -3.95
N VAL A 81 -5.49 -2.89 -2.99
CA VAL A 81 -6.82 -3.44 -2.72
C VAL A 81 -7.85 -2.80 -3.64
N LEU A 82 -8.69 -3.64 -4.26
CA LEU A 82 -9.83 -3.24 -5.08
C LEU A 82 -11.14 -3.55 -4.34
N THR A 83 -12.13 -2.65 -4.41
CA THR A 83 -13.44 -2.88 -3.79
C THR A 83 -14.56 -2.20 -4.56
N THR A 84 -15.76 -2.73 -4.45
CA THR A 84 -16.98 -2.07 -4.93
C THR A 84 -17.56 -1.08 -3.92
N PHE A 85 -17.16 -1.15 -2.64
CA PHE A 85 -17.72 -0.36 -1.55
C PHE A 85 -16.63 0.41 -0.79
N GLN A 86 -16.92 1.69 -0.49
CA GLN A 86 -16.10 2.56 0.34
C GLN A 86 -16.56 2.50 1.81
N ALA A 87 -16.55 1.32 2.42
CA ALA A 87 -16.80 1.23 3.85
C ALA A 87 -15.52 1.65 4.58
N ASP A 88 -15.60 2.72 5.37
CA ASP A 88 -14.47 3.34 6.08
C ASP A 88 -13.65 2.32 6.91
N GLU A 89 -14.34 1.38 7.54
CA GLU A 89 -13.71 0.32 8.33
C GLU A 89 -12.86 -0.65 7.48
N LEU A 90 -13.28 -0.95 6.24
CA LEU A 90 -12.55 -1.82 5.33
C LEU A 90 -11.25 -1.16 4.84
N VAL A 91 -11.30 0.15 4.57
CA VAL A 91 -10.12 0.93 4.19
C VAL A 91 -9.06 0.88 5.29
N MET A 92 -9.45 1.18 6.53
CA MET A 92 -8.52 1.14 7.67
C MET A 92 -7.97 -0.26 7.92
N SER A 93 -8.81 -1.28 7.78
CA SER A 93 -8.38 -2.67 7.94
C SER A 93 -7.38 -3.10 6.86
N ALA A 94 -7.62 -2.74 5.58
CA ALA A 94 -6.71 -3.03 4.48
C ALA A 94 -5.34 -2.33 4.67
N LEU A 95 -5.34 -1.06 5.09
CA LEU A 95 -4.10 -0.32 5.36
C LEU A 95 -3.33 -0.91 6.55
N ARG A 96 -4.04 -1.32 7.61
CA ARG A 96 -3.42 -2.01 8.76
C ARG A 96 -2.84 -3.38 8.36
N ALA A 97 -3.50 -4.09 7.45
CA ALA A 97 -3.00 -5.34 6.90
C ALA A 97 -1.75 -5.16 6.01
N GLY A 98 -1.46 -3.93 5.59
CA GLY A 98 -0.25 -3.61 4.83
C GLY A 98 -0.48 -3.32 3.34
N ALA A 99 -1.71 -3.02 2.91
CA ALA A 99 -1.97 -2.57 1.56
C ALA A 99 -1.24 -1.26 1.26
N SER A 100 -0.61 -1.17 0.10
CA SER A 100 0.13 0.02 -0.38
C SER A 100 -0.74 0.93 -1.25
N GLY A 101 -1.90 0.44 -1.69
CA GLY A 101 -2.89 1.19 -2.45
C GLY A 101 -4.30 0.72 -2.17
N PHE A 102 -5.26 1.62 -2.44
CA PHE A 102 -6.67 1.33 -2.32
C PHE A 102 -7.43 2.03 -3.44
N LEU A 103 -8.15 1.26 -4.26
CA LEU A 103 -8.94 1.73 -5.38
C LEU A 103 -10.36 1.16 -5.32
N VAL A 104 -11.30 1.85 -5.94
CA VAL A 104 -12.65 1.34 -6.18
C VAL A 104 -12.70 0.67 -7.56
N LYS A 105 -13.53 -0.36 -7.73
CA LYS A 105 -13.62 -1.12 -9.00
C LYS A 105 -14.16 -0.30 -10.18
N ASP A 106 -14.76 0.87 -9.93
CA ASP A 106 -15.18 1.85 -10.95
C ASP A 106 -14.09 2.87 -11.32
N THR A 107 -12.89 2.72 -10.78
CA THR A 107 -11.73 3.56 -11.12
C THR A 107 -11.43 3.50 -12.63
N PRO A 108 -11.23 4.65 -13.30
CA PRO A 108 -10.90 4.68 -14.72
C PRO A 108 -9.67 3.83 -15.07
N PRO A 109 -9.64 3.14 -16.23
CA PRO A 109 -8.52 2.28 -16.64
C PRO A 109 -7.14 2.93 -16.56
N ALA A 110 -7.02 4.19 -17.00
CA ALA A 110 -5.76 4.92 -16.94
C ALA A 110 -5.25 5.14 -15.50
N GLU A 111 -6.16 5.32 -14.54
CA GLU A 111 -5.82 5.49 -13.13
C GLU A 111 -5.40 4.15 -12.49
N ILE A 112 -6.01 3.02 -12.88
CA ILE A 112 -5.58 1.68 -12.44
C ILE A 112 -4.15 1.40 -12.91
N ILE A 113 -3.85 1.67 -14.18
CA ILE A 113 -2.50 1.51 -14.75
C ILE A 113 -1.49 2.39 -13.99
N ASN A 114 -1.85 3.66 -13.76
CA ASN A 114 -0.99 4.59 -13.01
C ASN A 114 -0.76 4.12 -11.56
N ALA A 115 -1.80 3.60 -10.90
CA ALA A 115 -1.71 3.08 -9.55
C ALA A 115 -0.71 1.92 -9.45
N VAL A 116 -0.74 0.98 -10.39
CA VAL A 116 0.22 -0.12 -10.45
C VAL A 116 1.65 0.40 -10.59
N ARG A 117 1.88 1.39 -11.46
CA ARG A 117 3.21 2.00 -11.65
C ARG A 117 3.72 2.67 -10.39
N VAL A 118 2.88 3.49 -9.75
CA VAL A 118 3.23 4.22 -8.52
C VAL A 118 3.56 3.25 -7.39
N VAL A 119 2.73 2.23 -7.19
CA VAL A 119 2.92 1.27 -6.10
C VAL A 119 4.13 0.37 -6.34
N ALA A 120 4.42 0.01 -7.60
CA ALA A 120 5.62 -0.75 -7.95
C ALA A 120 6.93 -0.01 -7.62
N THR A 121 6.92 1.32 -7.55
CA THR A 121 8.10 2.10 -7.12
C THR A 121 8.27 2.18 -5.59
N GLY A 122 7.31 1.62 -4.83
CA GLY A 122 7.28 1.67 -3.36
C GLY A 122 6.58 2.91 -2.81
N ASP A 123 5.93 3.69 -3.67
CA ASP A 123 5.04 4.77 -3.28
C ASP A 123 3.64 4.23 -2.96
N ALA A 124 2.79 5.03 -2.31
CA ALA A 124 1.42 4.66 -2.01
C ALA A 124 0.44 5.45 -2.89
N ILE A 125 -0.67 4.82 -3.22
CA ILE A 125 -1.76 5.51 -3.89
C ILE A 125 -3.06 5.29 -3.12
N ILE A 126 -3.74 6.39 -2.83
CA ILE A 126 -5.02 6.39 -2.12
C ILE A 126 -5.96 7.31 -2.87
N SER A 127 -7.16 6.81 -3.20
CA SER A 127 -8.16 7.64 -3.86
C SER A 127 -8.61 8.81 -2.97
N PRO A 128 -9.09 9.93 -3.53
CA PRO A 128 -9.55 11.08 -2.74
C PRO A 128 -10.65 10.76 -1.74
N SER A 129 -11.50 9.76 -2.04
CA SER A 129 -12.55 9.28 -1.13
C SER A 129 -11.95 8.61 0.10
N VAL A 130 -10.96 7.74 -0.09
CA VAL A 130 -10.24 7.05 0.98
C VAL A 130 -9.42 8.02 1.82
N THR A 131 -8.86 9.06 1.22
CA THR A 131 -8.17 10.13 1.96
C THR A 131 -9.12 10.83 2.94
N ARG A 132 -10.37 11.12 2.56
CA ARG A 132 -11.38 11.69 3.46
C ARG A 132 -11.68 10.78 4.65
N THR A 133 -11.82 9.48 4.40
CA THR A 133 -11.99 8.47 5.45
C THR A 133 -10.84 8.45 6.44
N LEU A 134 -9.60 8.50 5.96
CA LEU A 134 -8.42 8.60 6.81
C LEU A 134 -8.48 9.84 7.70
N LEU A 135 -8.79 11.00 7.13
CA LEU A 135 -8.88 12.26 7.88
C LEU A 135 -9.96 12.23 8.96
N SER A 136 -11.12 11.57 8.72
CA SER A 136 -12.19 11.45 9.73
C SER A 136 -11.78 10.61 10.94
N HIS A 137 -10.91 9.62 10.75
CA HIS A 137 -10.40 8.78 11.85
C HIS A 137 -9.44 9.50 12.81
N PHE A 138 -8.87 10.64 12.42
CA PHE A 138 -7.96 11.40 13.27
C PHE A 138 -8.67 12.32 14.29
N THR A 139 -10.00 12.39 14.26
CA THR A 139 -10.81 13.28 15.14
C THR A 139 -11.28 12.65 16.45
N ASP A 140 -10.83 11.44 16.82
CA ASP A 140 -11.43 10.64 17.91
C ASP A 140 -10.72 10.79 19.28
N ALA A 141 -11.48 10.52 20.36
CA ALA A 141 -11.10 10.66 21.77
C ALA A 141 -9.87 9.83 22.23
N GLN A 142 -9.33 8.94 21.41
CA GLN A 142 -8.09 8.19 21.67
C GLN A 142 -6.81 8.88 21.17
N ALA A 143 -6.91 10.13 20.73
CA ALA A 143 -5.79 10.88 20.13
C ALA A 143 -4.57 10.98 21.07
N SER A 144 -4.78 11.20 22.38
CA SER A 144 -3.68 11.38 23.33
C SER A 144 -2.80 10.14 23.56
N GLU A 145 -3.40 8.96 23.53
CA GLU A 145 -2.69 7.69 23.71
C GLU A 145 -1.93 7.30 22.43
N ARG A 146 -2.58 7.45 21.27
CA ARG A 146 -1.95 7.28 19.93
C ARG A 146 -0.76 8.22 19.77
N ARG A 147 -0.91 9.50 20.14
CA ARG A 147 0.14 10.51 20.09
C ARG A 147 1.38 10.12 20.91
N ARG A 148 1.19 9.66 22.17
CA ARG A 148 2.29 9.21 23.02
C ARG A 148 3.02 8.01 22.41
N ALA A 149 2.28 7.02 21.94
CA ALA A 149 2.83 5.84 21.30
C ALA A 149 3.61 6.20 20.02
N ALA A 150 3.05 7.07 19.18
CA ALA A 150 3.70 7.56 17.96
C ALA A 150 4.99 8.34 18.26
N ALA A 151 4.97 9.25 19.24
CA ALA A 151 6.14 10.01 19.65
C ALA A 151 7.26 9.10 20.18
N GLN A 152 6.92 8.07 20.97
CA GLN A 152 7.90 7.08 21.44
C GLN A 152 8.54 6.31 20.28
N ARG A 153 7.75 5.90 19.27
CA ARG A 153 8.26 5.22 18.07
C ARG A 153 9.19 6.12 17.28
N LEU A 154 8.83 7.39 17.06
CA LEU A 154 9.67 8.36 16.35
C LEU A 154 10.96 8.69 17.10
N ALA A 155 10.97 8.61 18.43
CA ALA A 155 12.17 8.84 19.24
C ALA A 155 13.28 7.79 19.01
N THR A 156 12.94 6.61 18.47
CA THR A 156 13.93 5.58 18.14
C THR A 156 14.69 5.85 16.83
N LEU A 157 14.24 6.83 16.05
CA LEU A 157 14.82 7.16 14.75
C LEU A 157 16.05 8.05 14.91
N THR A 158 17.03 7.81 14.04
CA THR A 158 18.14 8.77 13.85
C THR A 158 17.62 10.06 13.20
N ASP A 159 18.39 11.15 13.29
CA ASP A 159 17.98 12.43 12.68
C ASP A 159 17.67 12.29 11.18
N ARG A 160 18.49 11.53 10.46
CA ARG A 160 18.29 11.30 9.03
C ARG A 160 17.04 10.46 8.72
N GLU A 161 16.75 9.45 9.52
CA GLU A 161 15.52 8.67 9.40
C GLU A 161 14.29 9.52 9.74
N ARG A 162 14.41 10.43 10.71
CA ARG A 162 13.34 11.36 11.09
C ARG A 162 13.04 12.36 9.96
N GLU A 163 14.06 12.89 9.28
CA GLU A 163 13.89 13.77 8.11
C GLU A 163 13.13 13.04 6.98
N VAL A 164 13.52 11.79 6.67
CA VAL A 164 12.82 10.98 5.67
C VAL A 164 11.39 10.67 6.10
N ALA A 165 11.17 10.31 7.37
CA ALA A 165 9.83 10.04 7.89
C ALA A 165 8.94 11.29 7.82
N ALA A 166 9.46 12.47 8.16
CA ALA A 166 8.74 13.74 8.07
C ALA A 166 8.33 14.08 6.62
N ALA A 167 9.24 13.88 5.66
CA ALA A 167 8.93 14.07 4.24
C ALA A 167 7.86 13.09 3.74
N ILE A 168 7.89 11.82 4.20
CA ILE A 168 6.83 10.85 3.92
C ILE A 168 5.50 11.29 4.57
N GLY A 169 5.54 11.80 5.79
CA GLY A 169 4.38 12.34 6.51
C GLY A 169 3.70 13.50 5.78
N SER A 170 4.46 14.31 5.05
CA SER A 170 3.91 15.38 4.18
C SER A 170 3.40 14.88 2.82
N GLY A 171 3.48 13.57 2.54
CA GLY A 171 2.99 12.96 1.30
C GLY A 171 3.99 12.93 0.14
N ALA A 172 5.27 13.30 0.38
CA ALA A 172 6.28 13.34 -0.68
C ALA A 172 6.58 11.94 -1.24
N SER A 173 6.67 11.82 -2.56
CA SER A 173 7.15 10.62 -3.27
C SER A 173 8.63 10.34 -3.00
N ASN A 174 9.12 9.15 -3.38
CA ASN A 174 10.56 8.84 -3.24
C ASN A 174 11.45 9.80 -4.04
N ALA A 175 11.00 10.24 -5.23
CA ALA A 175 11.71 11.22 -6.04
C ALA A 175 11.76 12.59 -5.35
N GLU A 176 10.66 13.07 -4.78
CA GLU A 176 10.61 14.33 -4.05
C GLU A 176 11.44 14.30 -2.77
N VAL A 177 11.38 13.21 -2.00
CA VAL A 177 12.26 13.00 -0.83
C VAL A 177 13.73 13.01 -1.24
N ALA A 178 14.08 12.33 -2.33
CA ALA A 178 15.45 12.30 -2.87
C ALA A 178 15.94 13.70 -3.22
N ALA A 179 15.13 14.49 -3.92
CA ALA A 179 15.45 15.86 -4.29
C ALA A 179 15.59 16.77 -3.05
N ALA A 180 14.63 16.71 -2.12
CA ALA A 180 14.60 17.56 -0.92
C ALA A 180 15.77 17.29 0.03
N LEU A 181 16.17 16.02 0.16
CA LEU A 181 17.21 15.59 1.11
C LEU A 181 18.57 15.33 0.46
N PHE A 182 18.75 15.70 -0.82
CA PHE A 182 20.01 15.54 -1.57
C PHE A 182 20.57 14.11 -1.54
N MET A 183 19.71 13.12 -1.84
CA MET A 183 20.06 11.70 -1.91
C MET A 183 19.52 11.04 -3.18
N SER A 184 19.96 9.82 -3.50
CA SER A 184 19.38 9.04 -4.59
C SER A 184 18.05 8.40 -4.18
N GLU A 185 17.15 8.12 -5.13
CA GLU A 185 15.92 7.38 -4.84
C GLU A 185 16.20 5.98 -4.26
N ALA A 186 17.29 5.33 -4.68
CA ALA A 186 17.71 4.05 -4.11
C ALA A 186 18.05 4.19 -2.61
N THR A 187 18.69 5.32 -2.22
CA THR A 187 18.97 5.62 -0.82
C THR A 187 17.69 5.89 -0.04
N VAL A 188 16.72 6.60 -0.63
CA VAL A 188 15.40 6.81 -0.02
C VAL A 188 14.70 5.48 0.22
N LYS A 189 14.65 4.59 -0.78
CA LYS A 189 14.06 3.24 -0.65
C LYS A 189 14.70 2.44 0.49
N ALA A 190 16.03 2.52 0.64
CA ALA A 190 16.74 1.87 1.75
C ALA A 190 16.34 2.48 3.12
N HIS A 191 16.15 3.80 3.21
CA HIS A 191 15.65 4.43 4.43
C HIS A 191 14.21 4.03 4.72
N VAL A 192 13.33 4.00 3.72
CA VAL A 192 11.94 3.53 3.86
C VAL A 192 11.89 2.11 4.42
N SER A 193 12.68 1.18 3.88
CA SER A 193 12.75 -0.20 4.38
C SER A 193 13.18 -0.25 5.86
N ARG A 194 14.17 0.55 6.26
CA ARG A 194 14.59 0.64 7.67
C ARG A 194 13.51 1.26 8.56
N LEU A 195 12.79 2.28 8.08
CA LEU A 195 11.69 2.91 8.79
C LEU A 195 10.56 1.92 9.03
N LEU A 196 10.18 1.13 8.03
CA LEU A 196 9.16 0.08 8.17
C LEU A 196 9.52 -0.89 9.30
N THR A 197 10.77 -1.35 9.34
CA THR A 197 11.26 -2.25 10.39
C THR A 197 11.32 -1.58 11.76
N LYS A 198 11.90 -0.37 11.88
CA LYS A 198 12.08 0.32 13.16
C LYS A 198 10.76 0.80 13.78
N LEU A 199 9.83 1.25 12.95
CA LEU A 199 8.52 1.70 13.38
C LEU A 199 7.54 0.53 13.54
N ASP A 200 7.93 -0.69 13.19
CA ASP A 200 7.08 -1.88 13.18
C ASP A 200 5.77 -1.60 12.42
N VAL A 201 5.91 -1.19 11.15
CA VAL A 201 4.80 -0.87 10.25
C VAL A 201 4.95 -1.55 8.91
N ALA A 202 3.81 -1.88 8.28
CA ALA A 202 3.77 -2.71 7.09
C ALA A 202 3.96 -1.93 5.77
N ASN A 203 3.68 -0.65 5.75
CA ASN A 203 3.73 0.15 4.53
C ASN A 203 4.03 1.63 4.80
N ARG A 204 4.31 2.38 3.73
CA ARG A 204 4.64 3.82 3.81
C ARG A 204 3.46 4.68 4.30
N VAL A 205 2.21 4.27 4.07
CA VAL A 205 1.03 4.98 4.58
C VAL A 205 1.02 4.96 6.10
N GLN A 206 1.38 3.81 6.69
CA GLN A 206 1.48 3.70 8.15
C GLN A 206 2.64 4.53 8.72
N ILE A 207 3.75 4.72 7.98
CA ILE A 207 4.79 5.70 8.38
C ILE A 207 4.18 7.11 8.46
N ALA A 208 3.43 7.53 7.42
CA ALA A 208 2.79 8.83 7.39
C ALA A 208 1.78 9.01 8.54
N ILE A 209 0.99 7.98 8.86
CA ILE A 209 0.06 7.96 9.98
C ILE A 209 0.81 8.16 11.32
N VAL A 210 1.90 7.42 11.56
CA VAL A 210 2.71 7.57 12.79
C VAL A 210 3.26 8.99 12.92
N VAL A 211 3.75 9.59 11.83
CA VAL A 211 4.24 10.98 11.83
C VAL A 211 3.11 11.96 12.14
N HIS A 212 1.95 11.77 11.53
CA HIS A 212 0.78 12.62 11.75
C HIS A 212 0.26 12.51 13.19
N ASP A 213 0.13 11.30 13.72
CA ASP A 213 -0.32 11.06 15.10
C ASP A 213 0.61 11.74 16.13
N ALA A 214 1.92 11.73 15.88
CA ALA A 214 2.88 12.39 16.76
C ALA A 214 2.84 13.93 16.69
N ALA A 215 2.43 14.49 15.54
CA ALA A 215 2.35 15.94 15.29
C ALA A 215 1.00 16.56 15.68
N ALA A 216 -0.02 15.75 15.96
CA ALA A 216 -1.36 16.24 16.33
C ALA A 216 -1.30 17.13 17.57
N PRO A 217 -2.09 18.24 17.66
CA PRO A 217 -2.06 19.22 18.75
C PRO A 217 -2.58 18.66 20.09
#